data_5da71ae7fcd512fbeb88a23652b997ea
#
_entry.id   5da71ae7fcd512fbeb88a23652b997ea
#
_cell.length_a   1.000
_cell.length_b   1.000
_cell.length_c   1.000
_cell.angle_alpha   90.00
_cell.angle_beta   90.00
_cell.angle_gamma   90.00
#
_symmetry.space_group_name_H-M   'P 1'
#
loop_
_entity.id
_entity.type
_entity.pdbx_description
1 polymer ?
#
loop_
_entity_poly.entity_id
_entity_poly.type
_entity_poly.pdbx_seq_one_letter_code
_entity_poly.pdbx_strand_id
1 'polypeptide(L)'
;MIAGAHAIVFAQDAEAARAFVRDVLGLASVDAGDGWLIFALPPTELAFHPGAGWGLGVGQHLLFLMCHDVHRAVADLEAKSVEFVAPITDEGYGLVTRFKIPGAGEMGLYEPRHPSPLEDFAHAGSPRR
;
A
#
# COMPACT_ATOMS: atom_id res chain seq x y z
N MET A 1 -6.16 24.11 -9.26
CA MET A 1 -5.76 22.78 -9.78
C MET A 1 -5.40 21.88 -8.62
N ILE A 2 -5.79 20.60 -8.70
CA ILE A 2 -5.46 19.62 -7.67
C ILE A 2 -3.97 19.27 -7.80
N ALA A 3 -3.21 19.36 -6.68
CA ALA A 3 -1.76 19.20 -6.67
C ALA A 3 -1.27 18.03 -5.79
N GLY A 4 -2.15 17.35 -5.10
CA GLY A 4 -1.80 16.21 -4.25
C GLY A 4 -3.01 15.56 -3.64
N ALA A 5 -2.78 14.51 -2.86
CA ALA A 5 -3.81 13.82 -2.11
C ALA A 5 -3.28 13.48 -0.71
N HIS A 6 -4.20 13.37 0.26
CA HIS A 6 -3.88 13.05 1.64
C HIS A 6 -4.76 11.87 2.06
N ALA A 7 -4.14 10.75 2.45
CA ALA A 7 -4.85 9.60 2.96
C ALA A 7 -4.75 9.55 4.49
N ILE A 8 -5.82 9.14 5.14
CA ILE A 8 -5.85 8.98 6.60
C ILE A 8 -6.24 7.55 6.91
N VAL A 9 -5.44 6.87 7.72
CA VAL A 9 -5.74 5.56 8.29
C VAL A 9 -6.08 5.77 9.76
N PHE A 10 -7.28 5.38 10.14
CA PHE A 10 -7.66 5.43 11.56
C PHE A 10 -7.02 4.25 12.28
N ALA A 11 -6.25 4.55 13.31
CA ALA A 11 -5.42 3.56 14.01
C ALA A 11 -5.85 3.47 15.48
N GLN A 12 -5.94 2.24 15.98
CA GLN A 12 -6.16 2.00 17.41
C GLN A 12 -4.92 2.41 18.22
N ASP A 13 -3.74 2.14 17.66
CA ASP A 13 -2.45 2.57 18.22
C ASP A 13 -1.68 3.35 17.15
N ALA A 14 -1.92 4.66 17.10
CA ALA A 14 -1.33 5.52 16.09
C ALA A 14 0.20 5.63 16.22
N GLU A 15 0.71 5.61 17.44
CA GLU A 15 2.15 5.67 17.68
C GLU A 15 2.87 4.45 17.12
N ALA A 16 2.32 3.25 17.36
CA ALA A 16 2.87 2.00 16.82
C ALA A 16 2.80 1.96 15.29
N ALA A 17 1.69 2.43 14.70
CA ALA A 17 1.52 2.49 13.25
C ALA A 17 2.52 3.46 12.61
N ARG A 18 2.72 4.63 13.19
CA ARG A 18 3.70 5.61 12.71
C ARG A 18 5.12 5.08 12.77
N ALA A 19 5.48 4.44 13.89
CA ALA A 19 6.81 3.83 14.04
C ALA A 19 7.04 2.74 12.98
N PHE A 20 6.03 1.91 12.71
CA PHE A 20 6.09 0.88 11.67
C PHE A 20 6.35 1.48 10.29
N VAL A 21 5.61 2.51 9.90
CA VAL A 21 5.76 3.14 8.58
C VAL A 21 7.13 3.80 8.44
N ARG A 22 7.60 4.45 9.50
CA ARG A 22 8.93 5.09 9.52
C ARG A 22 10.06 4.07 9.47
N ASP A 23 10.01 3.03 10.30
CA ASP A 23 11.16 2.17 10.57
C ASP A 23 11.18 0.92 9.68
N VAL A 24 10.01 0.39 9.31
CA VAL A 24 9.89 -0.83 8.50
C VAL A 24 9.66 -0.50 7.03
N LEU A 25 8.67 0.34 6.71
CA LEU A 25 8.39 0.73 5.34
C LEU A 25 9.37 1.79 4.83
N GLY A 26 10.00 2.54 5.73
CA GLY A 26 11.03 3.51 5.37
C GLY A 26 10.53 4.74 4.63
N LEU A 27 9.25 5.11 4.79
CA LEU A 27 8.71 6.31 4.15
C LEU A 27 9.19 7.56 4.88
N ALA A 28 9.58 8.58 4.12
CA ALA A 28 9.99 9.86 4.66
C ALA A 28 8.81 10.55 5.35
N SER A 29 9.08 11.25 6.44
CA SER A 29 8.04 11.93 7.21
C SER A 29 8.51 13.29 7.74
N VAL A 30 7.53 14.10 8.12
CA VAL A 30 7.73 15.31 8.91
C VAL A 30 6.85 15.23 10.15
N ASP A 31 7.30 15.81 11.25
CA ASP A 31 6.50 15.93 12.47
C ASP A 31 5.68 17.21 12.38
N ALA A 32 4.36 17.05 12.30
CA ALA A 32 3.42 18.17 12.23
C ALA A 32 3.07 18.73 13.62
N GLY A 33 3.68 18.18 14.68
CA GLY A 33 3.52 18.58 16.07
C GLY A 33 3.23 17.39 16.97
N ASP A 34 3.88 17.35 18.12
CA ASP A 34 3.64 16.37 19.19
C ASP A 34 3.70 14.90 18.74
N GLY A 35 4.61 14.57 17.80
CA GLY A 35 4.76 13.21 17.29
C GLY A 35 3.77 12.83 16.21
N TRP A 36 2.96 13.76 15.70
CA TRP A 36 2.05 13.51 14.58
C TRP A 36 2.85 13.50 13.28
N LEU A 37 3.36 12.33 12.94
CA LEU A 37 4.12 12.15 11.71
C LEU A 37 3.18 12.11 10.49
N ILE A 38 3.53 12.88 9.46
CA ILE A 38 2.89 12.81 8.15
C ILE A 38 3.92 12.28 7.17
N PHE A 39 3.56 11.21 6.47
CA PHE A 39 4.46 10.48 5.58
C PHE A 39 4.26 10.87 4.12
N ALA A 40 5.35 10.88 3.37
CA ALA A 40 5.30 10.99 1.93
C ALA A 40 4.98 9.61 1.35
N LEU A 41 3.86 9.50 0.62
CA LEU A 41 3.57 8.32 -0.17
C LEU A 41 4.29 8.42 -1.52
N PRO A 42 4.67 7.28 -2.14
CA PRO A 42 5.04 7.25 -3.55
C PRO A 42 3.89 7.74 -4.43
N PRO A 43 4.15 8.06 -5.71
CA PRO A 43 3.08 8.39 -6.67
C PRO A 43 1.96 7.35 -6.62
N THR A 44 0.72 7.79 -6.76
CA THR A 44 -0.46 6.97 -6.48
C THR A 44 -1.37 6.88 -7.71
N GLU A 45 -1.91 5.70 -7.99
CA GLU A 45 -3.00 5.48 -8.93
C GLU A 45 -4.33 5.65 -8.22
N LEU A 46 -5.39 6.02 -8.96
CA LEU A 46 -6.77 5.99 -8.48
C LEU A 46 -7.61 5.14 -9.43
N ALA A 47 -8.32 4.16 -8.89
CA ALA A 47 -9.23 3.31 -9.64
C ALA A 47 -10.56 3.20 -8.91
N PHE A 48 -11.62 2.94 -9.67
CA PHE A 48 -12.97 2.75 -9.14
C PHE A 48 -13.43 1.33 -9.41
N HIS A 49 -13.74 0.59 -8.36
CA HIS A 49 -14.31 -0.75 -8.45
C HIS A 49 -15.84 -0.64 -8.46
N PRO A 50 -16.56 -1.32 -9.37
CA PRO A 50 -18.02 -1.32 -9.35
C PRO A 50 -18.57 -1.94 -8.07
N GLY A 51 -19.45 -1.23 -7.38
CA GLY A 51 -20.13 -1.72 -6.19
C GLY A 51 -19.20 -1.93 -4.99
N ALA A 52 -19.63 -2.80 -4.06
CA ALA A 52 -18.87 -3.19 -2.89
C ALA A 52 -17.84 -4.27 -3.21
N GLY A 53 -16.81 -4.39 -2.42
CA GLY A 53 -15.80 -5.44 -2.56
C GLY A 53 -14.75 -5.34 -1.43
N TRP A 54 -13.94 -6.37 -1.26
CA TRP A 54 -12.86 -6.42 -0.27
C TRP A 54 -13.34 -6.18 1.18
N GLY A 55 -14.62 -6.48 1.47
CA GLY A 55 -15.22 -6.19 2.78
C GLY A 55 -15.59 -4.72 3.00
N LEU A 56 -15.46 -3.89 1.99
CA LEU A 56 -15.76 -2.46 2.03
C LEU A 56 -17.05 -2.15 1.29
N GLY A 57 -17.78 -1.13 1.77
CA GLY A 57 -18.98 -0.60 1.12
C GLY A 57 -18.66 0.49 0.10
N VAL A 58 -19.69 0.87 -0.65
CA VAL A 58 -19.60 1.97 -1.61
C VAL A 58 -19.16 3.25 -0.90
N GLY A 59 -18.21 3.97 -1.49
CA GLY A 59 -17.65 5.20 -0.93
C GLY A 59 -16.48 5.02 0.04
N GLN A 60 -16.17 3.80 0.44
CA GLN A 60 -14.98 3.50 1.24
C GLN A 60 -13.75 3.35 0.34
N HIS A 61 -12.58 3.56 0.90
CA HIS A 61 -11.34 3.55 0.16
C HIS A 61 -10.41 2.43 0.68
N LEU A 62 -9.65 1.86 -0.24
CA LEU A 62 -8.67 0.83 0.05
C LEU A 62 -7.30 1.29 -0.46
N LEU A 63 -6.28 1.20 0.39
CA LEU A 63 -4.92 1.58 0.03
C LEU A 63 -4.06 0.33 -0.18
N PHE A 64 -3.41 0.27 -1.33
CA PHE A 64 -2.38 -0.71 -1.64
C PHE A 64 -1.05 0.00 -1.85
N LEU A 65 0.03 -0.59 -1.36
CA LEU A 65 1.36 -0.23 -1.82
C LEU A 65 1.68 -1.03 -3.09
N MET A 66 2.38 -0.41 -4.02
CA MET A 66 2.77 -1.05 -5.28
C MET A 66 4.24 -1.47 -5.22
N CYS A 67 4.55 -2.60 -5.83
CA CYS A 67 5.92 -3.09 -5.96
C CYS A 67 6.14 -3.71 -7.34
N HIS A 68 7.39 -3.86 -7.74
CA HIS A 68 7.75 -4.47 -9.03
C HIS A 68 7.82 -6.00 -8.95
N ASP A 69 8.11 -6.56 -7.78
CA ASP A 69 8.22 -8.00 -7.54
C ASP A 69 7.65 -8.31 -6.15
N VAL A 70 6.42 -8.81 -6.13
CA VAL A 70 5.70 -9.06 -4.87
C VAL A 70 6.33 -10.17 -4.04
N HIS A 71 6.89 -11.20 -4.69
CA HIS A 71 7.54 -12.31 -3.96
C HIS A 71 8.78 -11.82 -3.21
N ARG A 72 9.57 -10.97 -3.87
CA ARG A 72 10.74 -10.36 -3.25
C ARG A 72 10.35 -9.37 -2.15
N ALA A 73 9.35 -8.53 -2.41
CA ALA A 73 8.86 -7.57 -1.41
C ALA A 73 8.35 -8.28 -0.15
N VAL A 74 7.60 -9.36 -0.31
CA VAL A 74 7.12 -10.18 0.82
C VAL A 74 8.31 -10.75 1.60
N ALA A 75 9.29 -11.34 0.92
CA ALA A 75 10.47 -11.91 1.58
C ALA A 75 11.25 -10.85 2.36
N ASP A 76 11.47 -9.67 1.76
CA ASP A 76 12.19 -8.57 2.41
C ASP A 76 11.43 -8.05 3.64
N LEU A 77 10.11 -7.94 3.57
CA LEU A 77 9.28 -7.48 4.68
C LEU A 77 9.18 -8.55 5.78
N GLU A 78 9.05 -9.83 5.43
CA GLU A 78 9.07 -10.92 6.42
C GLU A 78 10.40 -10.96 7.17
N ALA A 79 11.51 -10.66 6.51
CA ALA A 79 12.81 -10.55 7.16
C ALA A 79 12.86 -9.42 8.21
N LYS A 80 11.95 -8.43 8.11
CA LYS A 80 11.74 -7.36 9.08
C LYS A 80 10.58 -7.64 10.05
N SER A 81 10.17 -8.90 10.14
CA SER A 81 9.11 -9.37 11.05
C SER A 81 7.72 -8.86 10.71
N VAL A 82 7.47 -8.49 9.45
CA VAL A 82 6.12 -8.14 8.98
C VAL A 82 5.28 -9.41 8.89
N GLU A 83 4.07 -9.38 9.43
CA GLU A 83 3.12 -10.48 9.38
C GLU A 83 2.18 -10.31 8.18
N PHE A 84 2.21 -11.26 7.26
CA PHE A 84 1.28 -11.31 6.13
C PHE A 84 0.05 -12.12 6.53
N VAL A 85 -1.13 -11.62 6.15
CA VAL A 85 -2.43 -12.21 6.56
C VAL A 85 -3.14 -12.92 5.42
N ALA A 86 -2.56 -12.92 4.23
CA ALA A 86 -3.12 -13.60 3.06
C ALA A 86 -1.99 -14.15 2.19
N PRO A 87 -2.21 -15.26 1.48
CA PRO A 87 -1.25 -15.71 0.48
C PRO A 87 -1.22 -14.74 -0.70
N ILE A 88 -0.13 -14.76 -1.48
CA ILE A 88 -0.08 -14.05 -2.74
C ILE A 88 -1.07 -14.70 -3.71
N THR A 89 -2.02 -13.94 -4.24
CA THR A 89 -3.02 -14.42 -5.19
C THR A 89 -2.91 -13.67 -6.51
N ASP A 90 -3.16 -14.38 -7.61
CA ASP A 90 -3.25 -13.80 -8.96
C ASP A 90 -4.69 -13.36 -9.20
N GLU A 91 -4.93 -12.05 -9.22
CA GLU A 91 -6.25 -11.45 -9.43
C GLU A 91 -6.47 -11.05 -10.91
N GLY A 92 -5.58 -11.44 -11.80
CA GLY A 92 -5.61 -11.04 -13.21
C GLY A 92 -4.99 -9.66 -13.45
N TYR A 93 -5.45 -8.64 -12.78
CA TYR A 93 -4.89 -7.29 -12.85
C TYR A 93 -3.56 -7.14 -12.10
N GLY A 94 -3.21 -8.09 -11.25
CA GLY A 94 -1.97 -8.09 -10.50
C GLY A 94 -1.87 -9.24 -9.51
N LEU A 95 -0.71 -9.36 -8.91
CA LEU A 95 -0.45 -10.27 -7.79
C LEU A 95 -0.63 -9.50 -6.49
N VAL A 96 -1.46 -10.01 -5.58
CA VAL A 96 -1.95 -9.27 -4.42
C VAL A 96 -1.75 -10.05 -3.13
N THR A 97 -1.36 -9.37 -2.08
CA THR A 97 -1.35 -9.87 -0.71
C THR A 97 -1.67 -8.73 0.27
N ARG A 98 -1.70 -9.03 1.56
CA ARG A 98 -1.97 -8.06 2.61
C ARG A 98 -1.11 -8.36 3.83
N PHE A 99 -0.73 -7.32 4.55
CA PHE A 99 0.05 -7.42 5.77
C PHE A 99 -0.55 -6.57 6.88
N LYS A 100 -0.20 -6.91 8.12
CA LYS A 100 -0.63 -6.15 9.30
C LYS A 100 0.21 -4.90 9.49
N ILE A 101 -0.49 -3.80 9.83
CA ILE A 101 0.13 -2.61 10.39
C ILE A 101 -0.12 -2.68 11.90
N PRO A 102 0.93 -2.72 12.75
CA PRO A 102 0.73 -2.75 14.19
C PRO A 102 -0.16 -1.59 14.66
N GLY A 103 -1.26 -1.92 15.34
CA GLY A 103 -2.20 -0.95 15.88
C GLY A 103 -3.12 -0.28 14.86
N ALA A 104 -3.09 -0.66 13.57
CA ALA A 104 -3.82 0.06 12.52
C ALA A 104 -4.43 -0.86 11.43
N GLY A 105 -4.67 -2.12 11.73
CA GLY A 105 -5.30 -3.03 10.79
C GLY A 105 -4.35 -3.57 9.73
N GLU A 106 -4.80 -3.57 8.49
CA GLU A 106 -4.09 -4.20 7.37
C GLU A 106 -3.88 -3.24 6.21
N MET A 107 -2.87 -3.52 5.40
CA MET A 107 -2.58 -2.78 4.17
C MET A 107 -2.31 -3.76 3.04
N GLY A 108 -2.76 -3.41 1.85
CA GLY A 108 -2.50 -4.20 0.65
C GLY A 108 -1.13 -3.95 0.07
N LEU A 109 -0.62 -4.97 -0.61
CA LEU A 109 0.62 -4.90 -1.39
C LEU A 109 0.36 -5.62 -2.70
N TYR A 110 0.70 -4.98 -3.83
CA TYR A 110 0.51 -5.64 -5.11
C TYR A 110 1.56 -5.29 -6.16
N GLU A 111 1.77 -6.27 -7.02
CA GLU A 111 2.55 -6.13 -8.25
C GLU A 111 1.56 -5.97 -9.40
N PRO A 112 1.46 -4.77 -10.02
CA PRO A 112 0.49 -4.55 -11.08
C PRO A 112 0.83 -5.33 -12.35
N ARG A 113 -0.19 -5.82 -13.03
CA ARG A 113 -0.12 -6.46 -14.34
C ARG A 113 -1.08 -5.80 -15.32
N HIS A 114 -1.23 -4.50 -15.20
CA HIS A 114 -2.05 -3.64 -16.04
C HIS A 114 -1.24 -2.42 -16.47
N PRO A 115 -1.61 -1.75 -17.56
CA PRO A 115 -0.99 -0.47 -17.91
C PRO A 115 -1.21 0.55 -16.79
N SER A 116 -0.21 1.40 -16.56
CA SER A 116 -0.28 2.42 -15.52
C SER A 116 0.10 3.79 -16.06
N PRO A 117 -0.55 4.86 -15.61
CA PRO A 117 -0.12 6.22 -15.90
C PRO A 117 1.14 6.63 -15.13
N LEU A 118 1.56 5.84 -14.13
CA LEU A 118 2.77 6.11 -13.37
C LEU A 118 3.99 5.65 -14.16
N GLU A 119 4.99 6.52 -14.25
CA GLU A 119 6.20 6.26 -15.06
C GLU A 119 6.91 4.95 -14.65
N ASP A 120 7.10 4.73 -13.35
CA ASP A 120 7.78 3.54 -12.84
C ASP A 120 7.04 2.23 -13.13
N PHE A 121 5.75 2.30 -13.47
CA PHE A 121 4.90 1.15 -13.76
C PHE A 121 4.32 1.19 -15.18
N ALA A 122 4.83 2.05 -16.04
CA ALA A 122 4.28 2.23 -17.38
C ALA A 122 4.26 0.95 -18.22
N HIS A 123 5.19 0.02 -17.97
CA HIS A 123 5.31 -1.25 -18.66
C HIS A 123 4.74 -2.44 -17.88
N ALA A 124 4.08 -2.21 -16.75
CA ALA A 124 3.40 -3.26 -16.01
C ALA A 124 2.30 -3.88 -16.89
N GLY A 125 2.25 -5.19 -17.01
CA GLY A 125 1.33 -5.88 -17.89
C GLY A 125 1.83 -6.05 -19.32
N SER A 126 2.96 -5.46 -19.70
CA SER A 126 3.60 -5.74 -20.99
C SER A 126 4.33 -7.08 -20.94
N PRO A 127 4.40 -7.83 -22.07
CA PRO A 127 5.17 -9.06 -22.11
C PRO A 127 6.63 -8.80 -21.74
N ARG A 128 7.19 -9.67 -20.88
CA ARG A 128 8.63 -9.65 -20.59
C ARG A 128 9.40 -10.15 -21.82
N ARG A 129 10.43 -9.45 -22.16
CA ARG A 129 11.34 -9.85 -23.23
C ARG A 129 12.48 -10.71 -22.67
#